data_6ad95f836a17c4384fbde6795ae87a5c
#
_entry.id   6ad95f836a17c4384fbde6795ae87a5c
#
_cell.length_a   1.000
_cell.length_b   1.000
_cell.length_c   1.000
_cell.angle_alpha   90.00
_cell.angle_beta   90.00
_cell.angle_gamma   90.00
#
_symmetry.space_group_name_H-M   'P 1'
#
loop_
_entity.id
_entity.type
_entity.pdbx_description
1 polymer ?
#
loop_
_entity_poly.entity_id
_entity_poly.type
_entity_poly.pdbx_seq_one_letter_code
_entity_poly.pdbx_strand_id
1 'polypeptide(L)'
;MDGIKHPILDVVNTPHQFSYENGIELTHVEPGLTRGILHAGPNSINPHGMIHGGAIATLADTVAGSCACSRGGNCVTCSTTMEYLRPAYGDLFCEATPKKLGRRLSVIQVEIRNAQGKTVATGTLTFFMEVPKKSDR
;
A
#
# COMPACT_ATOMS: atom_id res chain seq x y z
N MET A 1 -14.59 -8.06 17.98
CA MET A 1 -14.44 -7.36 18.27
C MET A 1 -13.74 -6.57 17.95
N ASP A 2 -13.65 -6.04 17.77
CA ASP A 2 -13.12 -5.19 17.26
C ASP A 2 -12.70 -4.18 17.99
N GLY A 3 -12.34 -3.49 18.25
CA GLY A 3 -11.72 -2.49 18.99
C GLY A 3 -10.20 -2.52 18.99
N ILE A 4 -9.62 -3.61 18.61
CA ILE A 4 -8.16 -3.73 18.57
C ILE A 4 -7.65 -3.39 17.19
N LYS A 5 -6.87 -2.31 17.09
CA LYS A 5 -6.24 -1.92 15.84
C LYS A 5 -5.02 -2.77 15.56
N HIS A 6 -4.79 -3.07 14.31
CA HIS A 6 -3.54 -3.71 13.91
C HIS A 6 -2.39 -2.73 14.16
N PRO A 7 -1.30 -3.16 14.82
CA PRO A 7 -0.21 -2.25 15.18
C PRO A 7 0.45 -1.56 14.00
N ILE A 8 0.41 -2.16 12.82
CA ILE A 8 1.04 -1.57 11.64
C ILE A 8 0.36 -0.25 11.21
N LEU A 9 -0.90 -0.04 11.59
CA LEU A 9 -1.59 1.20 11.29
C LEU A 9 -0.85 2.40 11.88
N ASP A 10 -0.44 2.31 13.14
CA ASP A 10 0.27 3.40 13.80
C ASP A 10 1.70 3.54 13.26
N VAL A 11 2.32 2.44 12.90
CA VAL A 11 3.69 2.48 12.35
C VAL A 11 3.70 3.20 11.00
N VAL A 12 2.78 2.85 10.12
CA VAL A 12 2.73 3.42 8.77
C VAL A 12 2.19 4.85 8.78
N ASN A 13 1.20 5.13 9.64
CA ASN A 13 0.58 6.45 9.71
C ASN A 13 1.34 7.40 10.63
N THR A 14 2.65 7.36 10.58
CA THR A 14 3.51 8.19 11.41
C THR A 14 4.11 9.33 10.58
N PRO A 15 4.05 10.58 11.09
CA PRO A 15 4.62 11.72 10.36
C PRO A 15 6.08 11.53 10.00
N HIS A 16 6.51 12.23 8.96
CA HIS A 16 7.90 12.27 8.45
C HIS A 16 8.33 11.03 7.68
N GLN A 17 7.40 10.10 7.42
CA GLN A 17 7.66 9.01 6.50
C GLN A 17 7.25 9.42 5.08
N PHE A 18 7.89 8.79 4.09
CA PHE A 18 7.64 9.13 2.69
C PHE A 18 6.16 9.02 2.31
N SER A 19 5.52 7.91 2.70
CA SER A 19 4.11 7.72 2.40
C SER A 19 3.23 8.76 3.09
N TYR A 20 3.50 9.04 4.37
CA TYR A 20 2.74 10.02 5.13
C TYR A 20 2.84 11.40 4.48
N GLU A 21 4.05 11.82 4.09
CA GLU A 21 4.28 13.13 3.48
C GLU A 21 3.63 13.25 2.10
N ASN A 22 3.32 12.14 1.48
CA ASN A 22 2.61 12.12 0.20
C ASN A 22 1.11 11.91 0.35
N GLY A 23 0.58 12.07 1.56
CA GLY A 23 -0.86 12.03 1.80
C GLY A 23 -1.44 10.63 1.88
N ILE A 24 -0.63 9.61 2.11
CA ILE A 24 -1.11 8.23 2.17
C ILE A 24 -1.41 7.85 3.60
N GLU A 25 -2.61 7.33 3.80
CA GLU A 25 -3.08 6.84 5.09
C GLU A 25 -3.51 5.39 4.95
N LEU A 26 -2.96 4.53 5.81
CA LEU A 26 -3.39 3.15 5.91
C LEU A 26 -4.63 3.10 6.79
N THR A 27 -5.70 2.48 6.30
CA THR A 27 -7.00 2.53 6.98
C THR A 27 -7.47 1.19 7.53
N HIS A 28 -7.01 0.08 6.97
CA HIS A 28 -7.46 -1.23 7.40
C HIS A 28 -6.39 -2.28 7.11
N VAL A 29 -6.10 -3.13 8.09
CA VAL A 29 -5.11 -4.21 7.93
C VAL A 29 -5.63 -5.49 8.54
N GLU A 30 -5.71 -6.50 7.71
CA GLU A 30 -5.90 -7.89 8.11
C GLU A 30 -5.23 -8.78 7.05
N PRO A 31 -4.94 -10.05 7.35
CA PRO A 31 -4.17 -10.87 6.40
C PRO A 31 -4.79 -11.05 5.02
N GLY A 32 -6.10 -11.03 4.92
CA GLY A 32 -6.78 -11.20 3.63
C GLY A 32 -7.12 -9.92 2.92
N LEU A 33 -6.99 -8.77 3.58
CA LEU A 33 -7.42 -7.50 3.01
C LEU A 33 -6.77 -6.33 3.73
N THR A 34 -6.14 -5.46 2.96
CA THR A 34 -5.55 -4.23 3.50
C THR A 34 -5.99 -3.06 2.63
N ARG A 35 -6.33 -1.94 3.26
CA ARG A 35 -6.81 -0.75 2.56
C ARG A 35 -6.04 0.49 2.96
N GLY A 36 -5.98 1.43 2.02
CA GLY A 36 -5.39 2.73 2.27
C GLY A 36 -5.95 3.77 1.33
N ILE A 37 -5.70 5.03 1.65
CA ILE A 37 -6.21 6.17 0.91
C ILE A 37 -5.04 7.10 0.59
N LEU A 38 -5.04 7.63 -0.63
CA LEU A 38 -4.21 8.77 -0.98
C LEU A 38 -5.09 10.01 -0.90
N HIS A 39 -4.79 10.88 0.06
CA HIS A 39 -5.46 12.17 0.17
C HIS A 39 -4.77 13.13 -0.79
N ALA A 40 -5.46 13.51 -1.86
CA ALA A 40 -4.88 14.34 -2.91
C ALA A 40 -4.47 15.70 -2.36
N GLY A 41 -3.32 16.17 -2.78
CA GLY A 41 -2.80 17.47 -2.36
C GLY A 41 -1.69 17.92 -3.29
N PRO A 42 -1.05 19.08 -2.98
CA PRO A 42 -0.03 19.64 -3.87
C PRO A 42 1.18 18.73 -4.07
N ASN A 43 1.44 17.82 -3.11
CA ASN A 43 2.59 16.92 -3.19
C ASN A 43 2.31 15.65 -3.98
N SER A 44 1.09 15.45 -4.47
CA SER A 44 0.73 14.21 -5.17
C SER A 44 0.41 14.41 -6.64
N ILE A 45 0.47 15.63 -7.14
CA ILE A 45 0.06 15.91 -8.52
C ILE A 45 1.26 16.11 -9.44
N ASN A 46 1.05 15.85 -10.74
CA ASN A 46 2.01 16.16 -11.79
C ASN A 46 1.75 17.55 -12.35
N PRO A 47 2.55 18.05 -13.33
CA PRO A 47 2.32 19.40 -13.88
C PRO A 47 0.97 19.60 -14.53
N HIS A 48 0.26 18.54 -14.86
CA HIS A 48 -1.07 18.63 -15.50
C HIS A 48 -2.22 18.60 -14.48
N GLY A 49 -1.91 18.55 -13.18
CA GLY A 49 -2.93 18.50 -12.13
C GLY A 49 -3.51 17.12 -11.86
N MET A 50 -3.00 16.08 -12.54
CA MET A 50 -3.39 14.70 -12.28
C MET A 50 -2.54 14.13 -11.16
N ILE A 51 -3.06 13.12 -10.47
CA ILE A 51 -2.25 12.40 -9.50
C ILE A 51 -1.05 11.78 -10.22
N HIS A 52 0.14 12.08 -9.72
CA HIS A 52 1.38 11.60 -10.31
C HIS A 52 1.42 10.07 -10.25
N GLY A 53 1.86 9.43 -11.35
CA GLY A 53 1.99 7.97 -11.36
C GLY A 53 2.86 7.44 -10.23
N GLY A 54 3.89 8.18 -9.85
CA GLY A 54 4.73 7.83 -8.71
C GLY A 54 3.98 7.85 -7.38
N ALA A 55 3.01 8.77 -7.23
CA ALA A 55 2.19 8.80 -6.03
C ALA A 55 1.24 7.59 -5.99
N ILE A 56 0.70 7.21 -7.13
CA ILE A 56 -0.13 6.00 -7.24
C ILE A 56 0.68 4.76 -6.89
N ALA A 57 1.90 4.67 -7.40
CA ALA A 57 2.79 3.55 -7.08
C ALA A 57 3.15 3.53 -5.60
N THR A 58 3.34 4.69 -4.97
CA THR A 58 3.63 4.77 -3.54
C THR A 58 2.44 4.28 -2.72
N LEU A 59 1.22 4.67 -3.11
CA LEU A 59 0.00 4.17 -2.47
C LEU A 59 -0.05 2.64 -2.56
N ALA A 60 0.16 2.10 -3.77
CA ALA A 60 0.17 0.66 -3.98
C ALA A 60 1.21 -0.04 -3.11
N ASP A 61 2.44 0.48 -3.11
CA ASP A 61 3.55 -0.14 -2.38
C ASP A 61 3.31 -0.10 -0.87
N THR A 62 2.79 1.01 -0.36
CA THR A 62 2.51 1.17 1.07
C THR A 62 1.44 0.19 1.53
N VAL A 63 0.32 0.11 0.80
CA VAL A 63 -0.79 -0.75 1.18
C VAL A 63 -0.43 -2.22 0.97
N ALA A 64 0.21 -2.55 -0.15
CA ALA A 64 0.61 -3.92 -0.43
C ALA A 64 1.68 -4.41 0.56
N GLY A 65 2.66 -3.57 0.89
CA GLY A 65 3.69 -3.93 1.88
C GLY A 65 3.09 -4.19 3.25
N SER A 66 2.11 -3.38 3.63
CA SER A 66 1.37 -3.57 4.88
C SER A 66 0.60 -4.89 4.86
N CYS A 67 0.02 -5.25 3.72
CA CYS A 67 -0.64 -6.53 3.54
C CYS A 67 0.36 -7.68 3.70
N ALA A 68 1.53 -7.56 3.08
CA ALA A 68 2.57 -8.59 3.18
C ALA A 68 3.02 -8.79 4.62
N CYS A 69 3.03 -7.72 5.43
CA CYS A 69 3.46 -7.77 6.82
C CYS A 69 2.31 -7.96 7.82
N SER A 70 1.10 -8.23 7.32
CA SER A 70 -0.10 -8.27 8.17
C SER A 70 -0.07 -9.38 9.23
N ARG A 71 0.73 -10.42 9.01
CA ARG A 71 0.92 -11.49 9.98
C ARG A 71 2.17 -11.32 10.82
N GLY A 72 2.81 -10.14 10.74
CA GLY A 72 4.02 -9.82 11.48
C GLY A 72 5.26 -9.87 10.59
N GLY A 73 6.38 -9.41 11.14
CA GLY A 73 7.64 -9.36 10.43
C GLY A 73 7.78 -8.12 9.56
N ASN A 74 8.90 -8.06 8.86
CA ASN A 74 9.21 -6.96 7.96
C ASN A 74 9.40 -7.50 6.54
N CYS A 75 9.34 -6.61 5.58
CA CYS A 75 9.54 -7.00 4.19
C CYS A 75 10.21 -5.88 3.42
N VAL A 76 10.76 -6.23 2.26
CA VAL A 76 11.26 -5.26 1.29
C VAL A 76 10.66 -5.58 -0.06
N THR A 77 10.40 -4.54 -0.84
CA THR A 77 9.80 -4.69 -2.17
C THR A 77 10.84 -5.26 -3.14
N CYS A 78 10.51 -6.38 -3.78
CA CYS A 78 11.36 -6.99 -4.80
C CYS A 78 11.02 -6.49 -6.19
N SER A 79 9.73 -6.40 -6.50
CA SER A 79 9.29 -5.98 -7.82
C SER A 79 7.88 -5.42 -7.74
N THR A 80 7.60 -4.52 -8.68
CA THR A 80 6.30 -3.87 -8.79
C THR A 80 5.93 -3.78 -10.26
N THR A 81 4.76 -4.29 -10.60
CA THR A 81 4.19 -4.13 -11.94
C THR A 81 2.88 -3.37 -11.78
N MET A 82 2.78 -2.21 -12.41
CA MET A 82 1.59 -1.37 -12.33
C MET A 82 1.01 -1.14 -13.72
N GLU A 83 -0.30 -1.21 -13.82
CA GLU A 83 -1.03 -0.77 -14.99
C GLU A 83 -1.82 0.48 -14.62
N TYR A 84 -1.53 1.57 -15.30
CA TYR A 84 -2.23 2.85 -15.10
C TYR A 84 -3.31 2.93 -16.17
N LEU A 85 -4.56 2.74 -15.77
CA LEU A 85 -5.65 2.48 -16.70
C LEU A 85 -6.35 3.74 -17.15
N ARG A 86 -6.33 4.81 -16.36
CA ARG A 86 -6.93 6.09 -16.69
C ARG A 86 -6.32 7.20 -15.84
N PRO A 87 -6.42 8.47 -16.31
CA PRO A 87 -5.97 9.59 -15.50
C PRO A 87 -6.72 9.63 -14.18
N ALA A 88 -6.02 10.00 -13.11
CA ALA A 88 -6.59 10.02 -11.77
C ALA A 88 -6.58 11.42 -11.21
N TYR A 89 -7.70 11.81 -10.60
CA TYR A 89 -7.87 13.11 -9.97
C TYR A 89 -8.50 12.90 -8.60
N GLY A 90 -8.11 13.72 -7.64
CA GLY A 90 -8.67 13.64 -6.30
C GLY A 90 -8.20 12.41 -5.53
N ASP A 91 -8.89 12.13 -4.44
CA ASP A 91 -8.50 11.04 -3.55
C ASP A 91 -8.62 9.69 -4.22
N LEU A 92 -7.70 8.80 -3.86
CA LEU A 92 -7.66 7.45 -4.41
C LEU A 92 -7.72 6.42 -3.28
N PHE A 93 -8.37 5.30 -3.58
CA PHE A 93 -8.66 4.25 -2.61
C PHE A 93 -8.05 2.95 -3.09
N CYS A 94 -7.14 2.39 -2.27
CA CYS A 94 -6.40 1.18 -2.63
C CYS A 94 -6.86 0.02 -1.78
N GLU A 95 -7.11 -1.13 -2.43
CA GLU A 95 -7.30 -2.40 -1.76
C GLU A 95 -6.20 -3.35 -2.18
N ALA A 96 -5.59 -4.01 -1.21
CA ALA A 96 -4.57 -5.02 -1.45
C ALA A 96 -5.05 -6.36 -0.92
N THR A 97 -4.92 -7.39 -1.76
CA THR A 97 -5.25 -8.76 -1.37
C THR A 97 -4.08 -9.67 -1.74
N PRO A 98 -3.77 -10.65 -0.89
CA PRO A 98 -2.62 -11.51 -1.17
C PRO A 98 -2.97 -12.58 -2.20
N LYS A 99 -2.09 -12.77 -3.17
CA LYS A 99 -2.06 -14.00 -3.97
C LYS A 99 -1.31 -15.07 -3.20
N LYS A 100 -0.32 -14.66 -2.42
CA LYS A 100 0.46 -15.56 -1.58
C LYS A 100 1.04 -14.77 -0.42
N LEU A 101 0.81 -15.23 0.80
CA LEU A 101 1.53 -14.77 1.97
C LEU A 101 2.50 -15.85 2.36
N GLY A 102 3.70 -15.78 1.81
CA GLY A 102 4.72 -16.79 2.01
C GLY A 102 5.67 -16.45 3.14
N ARG A 103 6.48 -17.43 3.51
CA ARG A 103 7.49 -17.23 4.53
C ARG A 103 8.64 -16.36 4.01
N ARG A 104 9.02 -16.53 2.74
CA ARG A 104 10.12 -15.78 2.15
C ARG A 104 9.66 -14.80 1.09
N LEU A 105 8.65 -15.15 0.31
CA LEU A 105 8.09 -14.29 -0.72
C LEU A 105 6.60 -14.17 -0.53
N SER A 106 6.12 -12.95 -0.62
CA SER A 106 4.69 -12.67 -0.65
C SER A 106 4.37 -11.93 -1.93
N VAL A 107 3.24 -12.29 -2.55
CA VAL A 107 2.77 -11.69 -3.79
C VAL A 107 1.42 -11.08 -3.52
N ILE A 108 1.33 -9.78 -3.71
CA ILE A 108 0.14 -9.00 -3.35
C ILE A 108 -0.38 -8.31 -4.60
N GLN A 109 -1.69 -8.37 -4.79
CA GLN A 109 -2.30 -7.59 -5.87
C GLN A 109 -3.06 -6.41 -5.30
N VAL A 110 -3.09 -5.32 -6.05
CA VAL A 110 -3.77 -4.10 -5.64
C VAL A 110 -4.75 -3.66 -6.72
N GLU A 111 -5.82 -3.04 -6.27
CA GLU A 111 -6.74 -2.31 -7.13
C GLU A 111 -6.93 -0.93 -6.54
N ILE A 112 -6.78 0.10 -7.37
CA ILE A 112 -6.90 1.49 -6.95
C ILE A 112 -8.05 2.14 -7.69
N ARG A 113 -8.98 2.73 -6.94
CA ARG A 113 -10.18 3.36 -7.48
C ARG A 113 -10.22 4.84 -7.13
N ASN A 114 -10.89 5.61 -7.98
CA ASN A 114 -11.16 7.01 -7.67
C ASN A 114 -12.41 7.12 -6.79
N ALA A 115 -12.78 8.36 -6.43
CA ALA A 115 -13.94 8.61 -5.57
C ALA A 115 -15.27 8.20 -6.22
N GLN A 116 -15.32 8.05 -7.54
CA GLN A 116 -16.49 7.58 -8.26
C GLN A 116 -16.53 6.05 -8.36
N GLY A 117 -15.57 5.36 -7.76
CA GLY A 117 -15.53 3.91 -7.77
C GLY A 117 -14.93 3.29 -9.02
N LYS A 118 -14.35 4.10 -9.91
CA LYS A 118 -13.75 3.57 -11.14
C LYS A 118 -12.29 3.19 -10.88
N THR A 119 -11.89 2.04 -11.42
CA THR A 119 -10.52 1.56 -11.29
C THR A 119 -9.59 2.42 -12.13
N VAL A 120 -8.62 3.06 -11.49
CA VAL A 120 -7.63 3.90 -12.16
C VAL A 120 -6.31 3.19 -12.35
N ALA A 121 -6.01 2.20 -11.51
CA ALA A 121 -4.78 1.43 -11.62
C ALA A 121 -4.94 0.08 -10.97
N THR A 122 -4.17 -0.89 -11.46
CA THR A 122 -4.02 -2.21 -10.84
C THR A 122 -2.54 -2.53 -10.77
N GLY A 123 -2.19 -3.49 -9.92
CA GLY A 123 -0.79 -3.88 -9.85
C GLY A 123 -0.59 -5.19 -9.12
N THR A 124 0.62 -5.71 -9.29
CA THR A 124 1.09 -6.88 -8.55
C THR A 124 2.47 -6.53 -8.00
N LEU A 125 2.63 -6.73 -6.69
CA LEU A 125 3.86 -6.39 -6.00
C LEU A 125 4.37 -7.64 -5.29
N THR A 126 5.67 -7.87 -5.39
CA THR A 126 6.31 -9.01 -4.73
C THR A 126 7.24 -8.48 -3.66
N PHE A 127 7.15 -9.10 -2.50
CA PHE A 127 7.93 -8.69 -1.32
C PHE A 127 8.79 -9.84 -0.84
N PHE A 128 10.03 -9.51 -0.50
CA PHE A 128 10.92 -10.45 0.14
C PHE A 128 10.73 -10.30 1.65
N MET A 129 10.33 -11.38 2.31
CA MET A 129 10.06 -11.36 3.75
C MET A 129 11.35 -11.54 4.53
N GLU A 130 11.58 -10.67 5.51
CA GLU A 130 12.72 -10.83 6.40
C GLU A 130 12.43 -11.95 7.40
N VAL A 131 13.33 -12.92 7.43
CA VAL A 131 13.23 -14.02 8.38
C VAL A 131 14.18 -13.70 9.54
N PRO A 132 13.69 -13.63 10.80
CA PRO A 132 14.57 -13.32 11.92
C PRO A 132 15.70 -14.33 12.01
N LYS A 133 16.90 -13.83 12.33
CA LYS A 133 18.07 -14.70 12.62
C LYS A 133 17.83 -15.40 13.93
N LYS A 134 18.47 -16.58 14.12
CA LYS A 134 18.35 -17.31 15.39
C LYS A 134 18.75 -16.46 16.58
N SER A 135 19.77 -15.63 16.43
CA SER A 135 20.27 -14.76 17.49
C SER A 135 19.27 -13.67 17.88
N ASP A 136 18.24 -13.44 17.09
CA ASP A 136 17.23 -12.41 17.34
C ASP A 136 16.02 -12.94 18.10
N ARG A 137 16.07 -14.21 18.50
CA ARG A 137 14.91 -14.85 19.14
C ARG A 137 15.06 -14.98 20.63
#